data_7f3bbe57d75dafabd2fe61a5ca35cd36
#
_entry.id   7f3bbe57d75dafabd2fe61a5ca35cd36
#
_cell.length_a   1.000
_cell.length_b   1.000
_cell.length_c   1.000
_cell.angle_alpha   90.00
_cell.angle_beta   90.00
_cell.angle_gamma   90.00
#
_symmetry.space_group_name_H-M   'P 1'
#
loop_
_entity.id
_entity.type
_entity.pdbx_description
1 polymer ?
#
loop_
_entity_poly.entity_id
_entity_poly.type
_entity_poly.pdbx_seq_one_letter_code
_entity_poly.pdbx_strand_id
1 'polypeptide(L)'
;SDWLNMMYPRLKLARNLLKDDGVIFISIGVEELTNLKKLCDEIFGEDNFIEIFSWVKTSTPPALSTKSRKTNEYIVCYEKNKNSIKYNGEKLDGGDQPLLNSGNSIRELKFPKNKVYFKEDKFPNGTLKQCKPDRVELIQDIEIINGYATQDFILKGEFKWTQDFLDEEINKGTTFVIKSEILSIRFIRDEEGFKRPTNFIKDVETPLINKKENNVGTNENASSSMNELMNANIFDNPKPISLIQYLANFIVEINDVILDFFSGSATIAHAVMKLNSEDDGNRKFICVQLPELTSENSEAYKAGYKNICEIGKERIRRAGEKVKS
;
A
#
# COMPACT_ATOMS: atom_id res chain seq x y z
N SER A 1 -33.64 4.64 3.25
CA SER A 1 -33.28 5.51 4.40
C SER A 1 -32.81 6.86 3.87
N ASP A 2 -32.84 7.89 4.68
CA ASP A 2 -32.38 9.23 4.32
C ASP A 2 -30.91 9.23 3.92
N TRP A 3 -30.12 8.37 4.53
CA TRP A 3 -28.72 8.15 4.18
C TRP A 3 -28.56 7.68 2.72
N LEU A 4 -29.34 6.68 2.29
CA LEU A 4 -29.32 6.20 0.90
C LEU A 4 -29.74 7.28 -0.09
N ASN A 5 -30.79 8.04 0.23
CA ASN A 5 -31.27 9.14 -0.61
C ASN A 5 -30.21 10.24 -0.75
N MET A 6 -29.44 10.49 0.30
CA MET A 6 -28.33 11.45 0.31
C MET A 6 -27.14 10.95 -0.50
N MET A 7 -26.76 9.67 -0.38
CA MET A 7 -25.57 9.10 -0.99
C MET A 7 -25.74 8.79 -2.48
N TYR A 8 -26.89 8.29 -2.90
CA TYR A 8 -27.14 7.86 -4.28
C TYR A 8 -26.77 8.89 -5.35
N PRO A 9 -27.33 10.12 -5.33
CA PRO A 9 -27.02 11.12 -6.35
C PRO A 9 -25.53 11.55 -6.31
N ARG A 10 -24.92 11.59 -5.12
CA ARG A 10 -23.50 11.95 -4.97
C ARG A 10 -22.57 10.91 -5.58
N LEU A 11 -22.84 9.63 -5.35
CA LEU A 11 -22.05 8.55 -5.93
C LEU A 11 -22.22 8.46 -7.46
N LYS A 12 -23.42 8.72 -7.98
CA LYS A 12 -23.63 8.84 -9.45
C LYS A 12 -22.80 9.96 -10.07
N LEU A 13 -22.77 11.12 -9.42
CA LEU A 13 -21.95 12.25 -9.87
C LEU A 13 -20.44 11.90 -9.75
N ALA A 14 -20.03 11.31 -8.64
CA ALA A 14 -18.65 10.87 -8.42
C ALA A 14 -18.18 9.92 -9.52
N ARG A 15 -19.00 8.91 -9.89
CA ARG A 15 -18.67 8.00 -10.98
C ARG A 15 -18.44 8.73 -12.31
N ASN A 16 -19.25 9.74 -12.61
CA ASN A 16 -19.10 10.52 -13.86
C ASN A 16 -17.83 11.38 -13.87
N LEU A 17 -17.35 11.81 -12.69
CA LEU A 17 -16.12 12.61 -12.55
C LEU A 17 -14.85 11.79 -12.62
N LEU A 18 -14.92 10.48 -12.35
CA LEU A 18 -13.76 9.60 -12.44
C LEU A 18 -13.26 9.48 -13.89
N LYS A 19 -11.94 9.43 -14.08
CA LYS A 19 -11.30 8.93 -15.30
C LYS A 19 -11.79 7.50 -15.60
N ASP A 20 -11.57 7.00 -16.81
CA ASP A 20 -11.99 5.64 -17.17
C ASP A 20 -11.26 4.56 -16.37
N ASP A 21 -10.02 4.81 -15.98
CA ASP A 21 -9.19 4.01 -15.07
C ASP A 21 -9.26 4.48 -13.61
N GLY A 22 -10.12 5.44 -13.30
CA GLY A 22 -10.26 6.07 -11.99
C GLY A 22 -10.84 5.13 -10.94
N VAL A 23 -10.49 5.39 -9.68
CA VAL A 23 -10.85 4.58 -8.51
C VAL A 23 -11.50 5.45 -7.45
N ILE A 24 -12.49 4.89 -6.76
CA ILE A 24 -13.11 5.51 -5.59
C ILE A 24 -12.86 4.68 -4.34
N PHE A 25 -12.47 5.35 -3.25
CA PHE A 25 -12.36 4.79 -1.91
C PHE A 25 -13.38 5.47 -1.00
N ILE A 26 -14.20 4.68 -0.30
CA ILE A 26 -15.27 5.20 0.55
C ILE A 26 -15.11 4.62 1.95
N SER A 27 -14.71 5.46 2.92
CA SER A 27 -14.65 5.06 4.33
C SER A 27 -16.05 4.98 4.93
N ILE A 28 -16.35 3.89 5.63
CA ILE A 28 -17.69 3.63 6.18
C ILE A 28 -17.61 2.79 7.47
N GLY A 29 -18.55 3.04 8.39
CA GLY A 29 -18.77 2.17 9.54
C GLY A 29 -19.52 0.89 9.16
N VAL A 30 -19.49 -0.10 10.05
CA VAL A 30 -20.16 -1.39 9.82
C VAL A 30 -21.68 -1.24 9.66
N GLU A 31 -22.27 -0.18 10.21
CA GLU A 31 -23.70 0.05 10.20
C GLU A 31 -24.28 0.21 8.79
N GLU A 32 -23.56 0.93 7.93
CA GLU A 32 -24.00 1.22 6.56
C GLU A 32 -23.19 0.48 5.49
N LEU A 33 -22.24 -0.37 5.88
CA LEU A 33 -21.36 -1.08 4.95
C LEU A 33 -22.13 -1.89 3.90
N THR A 34 -23.13 -2.66 4.33
CA THR A 34 -23.94 -3.48 3.41
C THR A 34 -24.77 -2.63 2.46
N ASN A 35 -25.35 -1.53 2.96
CA ASN A 35 -26.12 -0.60 2.16
C ASN A 35 -25.24 0.11 1.13
N LEU A 36 -24.05 0.57 1.54
CA LEU A 36 -23.08 1.17 0.66
C LEU A 36 -22.64 0.21 -0.45
N LYS A 37 -22.31 -1.05 -0.09
CA LYS A 37 -21.89 -2.07 -1.06
C LYS A 37 -22.95 -2.28 -2.15
N LYS A 38 -24.22 -2.48 -1.76
CA LYS A 38 -25.34 -2.64 -2.70
C LYS A 38 -25.53 -1.41 -3.58
N LEU A 39 -25.42 -0.22 -3.00
CA LEU A 39 -25.55 1.03 -3.71
C LEU A 39 -24.43 1.21 -4.75
N CYS A 40 -23.20 0.88 -4.39
CA CYS A 40 -22.07 0.92 -5.29
C CYS A 40 -22.15 -0.14 -6.39
N ASP A 41 -22.63 -1.34 -6.09
CA ASP A 41 -22.89 -2.38 -7.11
C ASP A 41 -23.86 -1.89 -8.20
N GLU A 42 -24.94 -1.20 -7.79
CA GLU A 42 -25.90 -0.60 -8.73
C GLU A 42 -25.27 0.53 -9.57
N ILE A 43 -24.46 1.39 -8.95
CA ILE A 43 -23.92 2.59 -9.60
C ILE A 43 -22.67 2.28 -10.43
N PHE A 44 -21.72 1.56 -9.88
CA PHE A 44 -20.43 1.25 -10.51
C PHE A 44 -20.44 -0.05 -11.29
N GLY A 45 -21.31 -1.00 -10.93
CA GLY A 45 -21.35 -2.38 -11.42
C GLY A 45 -20.57 -3.34 -10.52
N GLU A 46 -21.11 -4.54 -10.29
CA GLU A 46 -20.48 -5.57 -9.46
C GLU A 46 -19.10 -5.97 -9.98
N ASP A 47 -18.92 -6.03 -11.30
CA ASP A 47 -17.64 -6.40 -11.94
C ASP A 47 -16.51 -5.40 -11.70
N ASN A 48 -16.84 -4.17 -11.29
CA ASN A 48 -15.90 -3.10 -10.99
C ASN A 48 -15.55 -3.02 -9.50
N PHE A 49 -16.10 -3.93 -8.69
CA PHE A 49 -15.73 -4.06 -7.29
C PHE A 49 -14.30 -4.58 -7.15
N ILE A 50 -13.50 -3.92 -6.30
CA ILE A 50 -12.12 -4.31 -6.03
C ILE A 50 -12.04 -5.04 -4.69
N GLU A 51 -12.35 -4.35 -3.58
CA GLU A 51 -12.18 -4.92 -2.23
C GLU A 51 -12.91 -4.07 -1.17
N ILE A 52 -13.14 -4.70 -0.01
CA ILE A 52 -13.46 -4.01 1.24
C ILE A 52 -12.24 -4.12 2.15
N PHE A 53 -11.49 -3.03 2.27
CA PHE A 53 -10.36 -2.97 3.18
C PHE A 53 -10.84 -2.74 4.60
N SER A 54 -10.33 -3.52 5.55
CA SER A 54 -10.57 -3.37 6.98
C SER A 54 -9.43 -2.61 7.63
N TRP A 55 -9.67 -1.36 8.04
CA TRP A 55 -8.67 -0.51 8.68
C TRP A 55 -8.85 -0.49 10.19
N VAL A 56 -7.75 -0.72 10.94
CA VAL A 56 -7.73 -0.63 12.40
C VAL A 56 -7.67 0.84 12.80
N LYS A 57 -8.84 1.40 13.15
CA LYS A 57 -8.98 2.83 13.48
C LYS A 57 -8.56 3.21 14.89
N THR A 58 -8.50 2.25 15.80
CA THR A 58 -8.15 2.47 17.20
C THR A 58 -7.49 1.25 17.83
N SER A 59 -6.46 1.47 18.62
CA SER A 59 -5.85 0.45 19.49
C SER A 59 -6.45 0.44 20.89
N THR A 60 -7.23 1.46 21.26
CA THR A 60 -7.88 1.63 22.58
C THR A 60 -9.40 1.74 22.47
N PRO A 61 -10.11 0.68 22.01
CA PRO A 61 -11.55 0.75 21.83
C PRO A 61 -12.27 0.94 23.18
N PRO A 62 -13.42 1.67 23.20
CA PRO A 62 -14.17 1.95 24.41
C PRO A 62 -14.49 0.70 25.23
N ALA A 63 -14.29 0.76 26.55
CA ALA A 63 -14.47 -0.38 27.46
C ALA A 63 -15.95 -0.70 27.79
N LEU A 64 -16.87 0.22 27.48
CA LEU A 64 -18.27 0.15 27.88
C LEU A 64 -19.13 -0.85 27.07
N SER A 65 -18.59 -1.44 26.02
CA SER A 65 -19.32 -2.44 25.23
C SER A 65 -19.40 -3.79 25.96
N THR A 66 -20.61 -4.32 26.10
CA THR A 66 -20.88 -5.61 26.78
C THR A 66 -20.72 -6.82 25.88
N LYS A 67 -20.71 -6.68 24.57
CA LYS A 67 -20.67 -7.79 23.61
C LYS A 67 -19.39 -7.81 22.76
N SER A 68 -19.05 -6.70 22.13
CA SER A 68 -17.89 -6.59 21.25
C SER A 68 -17.35 -5.17 21.23
N ARG A 69 -16.05 -5.02 21.16
CA ARG A 69 -15.35 -3.73 21.05
C ARG A 69 -14.95 -3.49 19.62
N LYS A 70 -15.47 -2.40 19.01
CA LYS A 70 -15.20 -2.07 17.61
C LYS A 70 -13.82 -1.41 17.47
N THR A 71 -12.94 -2.03 16.75
CA THR A 71 -11.58 -1.52 16.47
C THR A 71 -11.39 -1.05 15.03
N ASN A 72 -12.28 -1.49 14.14
CA ASN A 72 -12.11 -1.31 12.70
C ASN A 72 -13.18 -0.40 12.10
N GLU A 73 -12.81 0.28 11.03
CA GLU A 73 -13.68 0.83 10.00
C GLU A 73 -13.35 0.19 8.65
N TYR A 74 -14.21 0.38 7.68
CA TYR A 74 -14.08 -0.24 6.36
C TYR A 74 -13.88 0.82 5.28
N ILE A 75 -13.18 0.41 4.22
CA ILE A 75 -12.96 1.23 3.03
C ILE A 75 -13.40 0.41 1.84
N VAL A 76 -14.50 0.81 1.22
CA VAL A 76 -15.04 0.15 0.02
C VAL A 76 -14.35 0.74 -1.20
N CYS A 77 -13.85 -0.10 -2.10
CA CYS A 77 -13.10 0.29 -3.27
C CYS A 77 -13.76 -0.22 -4.56
N TYR A 78 -13.96 0.68 -5.52
CA TYR A 78 -14.44 0.38 -6.87
C TYR A 78 -13.61 1.09 -7.93
N GLU A 79 -13.41 0.45 -9.07
CA GLU A 79 -12.99 1.11 -10.30
C GLU A 79 -14.18 1.70 -11.05
N LYS A 80 -13.97 2.70 -11.90
CA LYS A 80 -15.01 3.14 -12.85
C LYS A 80 -15.27 2.09 -13.91
N ASN A 81 -14.20 1.56 -14.50
CA ASN A 81 -14.23 0.48 -15.45
C ASN A 81 -13.12 -0.53 -15.12
N LYS A 82 -13.47 -1.81 -15.11
CA LYS A 82 -12.54 -2.90 -14.87
C LYS A 82 -11.35 -2.86 -15.82
N ASN A 83 -10.15 -2.94 -15.26
CA ASN A 83 -8.92 -2.87 -16.02
C ASN A 83 -7.86 -3.85 -15.46
N SER A 84 -6.65 -3.84 -16.04
CA SER A 84 -5.55 -4.72 -15.63
C SER A 84 -4.46 -4.01 -14.82
N ILE A 85 -4.70 -2.78 -14.40
CA ILE A 85 -3.74 -1.99 -13.59
C ILE A 85 -3.52 -2.70 -12.27
N LYS A 86 -2.27 -2.81 -11.89
CA LYS A 86 -1.87 -3.49 -10.66
C LYS A 86 -1.67 -2.46 -9.56
N TYR A 87 -2.38 -2.62 -8.45
CA TYR A 87 -2.26 -1.72 -7.30
C TYR A 87 -0.94 -1.93 -6.56
N ASN A 88 -0.33 -0.83 -6.15
CA ASN A 88 0.91 -0.81 -5.38
C ASN A 88 0.57 -0.83 -3.88
N GLY A 89 0.86 -1.93 -3.23
CA GLY A 89 0.77 -2.06 -1.77
C GLY A 89 2.11 -1.74 -1.11
N GLU A 90 2.63 -2.68 -0.33
CA GLU A 90 3.96 -2.54 0.28
C GLU A 90 5.06 -2.56 -0.78
N LYS A 91 6.03 -1.66 -0.64
CA LYS A 91 7.28 -1.73 -1.41
C LYS A 91 7.98 -3.06 -1.11
N LEU A 92 8.43 -3.73 -2.14
CA LEU A 92 9.33 -4.87 -1.95
C LEU A 92 10.64 -4.31 -1.41
N ASP A 93 11.00 -4.67 -0.19
CA ASP A 93 12.37 -4.48 0.26
C ASP A 93 13.28 -5.18 -0.75
N GLY A 94 14.30 -4.49 -1.26
CA GLY A 94 15.25 -5.02 -2.24
C GLY A 94 16.09 -6.21 -1.75
N GLY A 95 15.48 -7.03 -0.88
CA GLY A 95 16.02 -8.28 -0.37
C GLY A 95 15.84 -9.43 -1.36
N ASP A 96 16.62 -10.45 -1.16
CA ASP A 96 16.55 -11.66 -1.95
C ASP A 96 15.24 -12.45 -1.72
N GLN A 97 14.64 -12.93 -2.80
CA GLN A 97 13.42 -13.75 -2.78
C GLN A 97 13.75 -15.20 -3.15
N PRO A 98 13.07 -16.22 -2.55
CA PRO A 98 13.30 -17.61 -2.91
C PRO A 98 12.81 -17.90 -4.32
N LEU A 99 13.68 -18.56 -5.13
CA LEU A 99 13.31 -19.09 -6.44
C LEU A 99 12.49 -20.37 -6.35
N LEU A 100 12.59 -21.08 -5.23
CA LEU A 100 11.82 -22.30 -4.93
C LEU A 100 10.41 -21.97 -4.45
N ASN A 101 9.46 -22.84 -4.80
CA ASN A 101 8.10 -22.82 -4.27
C ASN A 101 7.56 -24.26 -4.16
N SER A 102 7.19 -24.66 -2.95
CA SER A 102 6.63 -26.00 -2.68
C SER A 102 5.37 -26.27 -3.52
N GLY A 103 5.30 -27.45 -4.09
CA GLY A 103 4.15 -27.86 -4.92
C GLY A 103 4.25 -27.50 -6.41
N ASN A 104 5.30 -26.79 -6.81
CA ASN A 104 5.57 -26.60 -8.24
C ASN A 104 6.17 -27.90 -8.85
N SER A 105 6.01 -28.06 -10.16
CA SER A 105 6.66 -29.14 -10.90
C SER A 105 8.19 -29.01 -10.77
N ILE A 106 8.86 -30.17 -10.62
CA ILE A 106 10.32 -30.21 -10.64
C ILE A 106 10.82 -29.83 -12.03
N ARG A 107 11.76 -28.90 -12.09
CA ARG A 107 12.38 -28.38 -13.32
C ARG A 107 13.89 -28.37 -13.18
N GLU A 108 14.55 -28.46 -14.33
CA GLU A 108 15.97 -28.19 -14.47
C GLU A 108 16.13 -26.77 -15.01
N LEU A 109 16.92 -25.97 -14.30
CA LEU A 109 17.25 -24.61 -14.73
C LEU A 109 18.76 -24.50 -14.92
N LYS A 110 19.16 -24.04 -16.11
CA LYS A 110 20.54 -23.78 -16.46
C LYS A 110 20.90 -22.33 -16.09
N PHE A 111 21.90 -22.16 -15.26
CA PHE A 111 22.43 -20.87 -14.83
C PHE A 111 23.76 -20.61 -15.55
N PRO A 112 23.94 -19.43 -16.19
CA PRO A 112 25.20 -19.06 -16.78
C PRO A 112 26.28 -18.83 -15.71
N LYS A 113 27.51 -19.08 -16.07
CA LYS A 113 28.69 -18.75 -15.24
C LYS A 113 28.64 -17.30 -14.78
N ASN A 114 29.16 -17.01 -13.61
CA ASN A 114 29.25 -15.66 -13.02
C ASN A 114 27.89 -14.94 -12.77
N LYS A 115 26.76 -15.66 -12.81
CA LYS A 115 25.42 -15.06 -12.56
C LYS A 115 24.83 -15.44 -11.20
N VAL A 116 25.35 -16.46 -10.55
CA VAL A 116 24.91 -16.89 -9.22
C VAL A 116 26.08 -16.72 -8.25
N TYR A 117 25.85 -15.92 -7.19
CA TYR A 117 26.82 -15.77 -6.12
C TYR A 117 26.61 -16.84 -5.05
N PHE A 118 27.62 -17.62 -4.79
CA PHE A 118 27.69 -18.59 -3.71
C PHE A 118 28.38 -17.92 -2.52
N LYS A 119 27.76 -17.87 -1.36
CA LYS A 119 28.31 -17.20 -0.19
C LYS A 119 29.62 -17.85 0.25
N GLU A 120 30.72 -17.12 0.24
CA GLU A 120 32.08 -17.63 0.38
C GLU A 120 32.36 -18.35 1.70
N ASP A 121 31.68 -17.94 2.82
CA ASP A 121 31.80 -18.62 4.11
C ASP A 121 31.15 -20.04 4.12
N LYS A 122 30.34 -20.35 3.11
CA LYS A 122 29.68 -21.67 2.91
C LYS A 122 30.24 -22.43 1.72
N PHE A 123 30.74 -21.73 0.73
CA PHE A 123 31.27 -22.28 -0.51
C PHE A 123 32.65 -21.68 -0.79
N PRO A 124 33.71 -22.21 -0.12
CA PRO A 124 35.09 -21.74 -0.38
C PRO A 124 35.52 -22.08 -1.81
N ASN A 125 36.54 -21.40 -2.29
CA ASN A 125 37.14 -21.71 -3.59
C ASN A 125 37.47 -23.20 -3.72
N GLY A 126 37.08 -23.80 -4.83
CA GLY A 126 37.29 -25.21 -5.12
C GLY A 126 36.11 -25.89 -5.79
N THR A 127 36.18 -27.21 -5.87
CA THR A 127 35.15 -28.01 -6.55
C THR A 127 33.99 -28.34 -5.62
N LEU A 128 32.81 -27.85 -5.96
CA LEU A 128 31.54 -28.33 -5.37
C LEU A 128 31.06 -29.53 -6.18
N LYS A 129 31.01 -30.68 -5.52
CA LYS A 129 30.57 -31.93 -6.14
C LYS A 129 29.07 -31.94 -6.37
N GLN A 130 28.65 -32.70 -7.41
CA GLN A 130 27.25 -33.04 -7.61
C GLN A 130 26.61 -33.49 -6.30
N CYS A 131 25.49 -32.92 -5.92
CA CYS A 131 24.84 -33.24 -4.64
C CYS A 131 23.35 -32.86 -4.66
N LYS A 132 22.61 -33.48 -3.74
CA LYS A 132 21.20 -33.13 -3.45
C LYS A 132 21.04 -33.01 -1.93
N PRO A 133 21.47 -31.89 -1.35
CA PRO A 133 21.44 -31.71 0.10
C PRO A 133 20.01 -31.61 0.68
N ASP A 134 19.04 -31.16 -0.10
CA ASP A 134 17.63 -31.01 0.29
C ASP A 134 16.72 -31.03 -0.97
N ARG A 135 16.01 -29.97 -1.25
CA ARG A 135 15.03 -29.86 -2.32
C ARG A 135 15.62 -29.45 -3.68
N VAL A 136 16.86 -29.01 -3.66
CA VAL A 136 17.62 -28.62 -4.86
C VAL A 136 18.75 -29.61 -5.08
N GLU A 137 18.90 -30.07 -6.30
CA GLU A 137 19.95 -30.93 -6.76
C GLU A 137 20.88 -30.18 -7.71
N LEU A 138 22.18 -30.18 -7.45
CA LEU A 138 23.22 -29.80 -8.38
C LEU A 138 23.57 -31.06 -9.20
N ILE A 139 23.28 -31.03 -10.51
CA ILE A 139 23.38 -32.25 -11.34
C ILE A 139 24.77 -32.50 -11.92
N GLN A 140 25.74 -31.64 -11.66
CA GLN A 140 27.11 -31.74 -12.17
C GLN A 140 28.10 -31.11 -11.17
N ASP A 141 29.35 -31.54 -11.22
CA ASP A 141 30.44 -30.89 -10.49
C ASP A 141 30.66 -29.46 -11.05
N ILE A 142 30.89 -28.50 -10.16
CA ILE A 142 31.24 -27.11 -10.55
C ILE A 142 32.49 -26.65 -9.78
N GLU A 143 33.27 -25.82 -10.42
CA GLU A 143 34.37 -25.11 -9.76
C GLU A 143 33.90 -23.68 -9.37
N ILE A 144 34.10 -23.32 -8.10
CA ILE A 144 33.76 -22.03 -7.54
C ILE A 144 35.05 -21.26 -7.27
N ILE A 145 35.14 -20.04 -7.79
CA ILE A 145 36.22 -19.09 -7.54
C ILE A 145 35.60 -17.73 -7.17
N ASN A 146 36.01 -17.17 -6.03
CA ASN A 146 35.51 -15.88 -5.52
C ASN A 146 33.98 -15.80 -5.47
N GLY A 147 33.35 -16.90 -5.03
CA GLY A 147 31.91 -17.01 -4.89
C GLY A 147 31.14 -17.24 -6.19
N TYR A 148 31.77 -17.46 -7.34
CA TYR A 148 31.10 -17.69 -8.61
C TYR A 148 31.52 -18.99 -9.27
N ALA A 149 30.57 -19.68 -9.92
CA ALA A 149 30.87 -20.81 -10.75
C ALA A 149 31.63 -20.38 -12.01
N THR A 150 32.71 -21.09 -12.35
CA THR A 150 33.54 -20.81 -13.55
C THR A 150 32.93 -21.30 -14.85
N GLN A 151 31.89 -22.14 -14.76
CA GLN A 151 31.15 -22.72 -15.89
C GLN A 151 29.65 -22.59 -15.69
N ASP A 152 28.89 -22.75 -16.78
CA ASP A 152 27.44 -22.93 -16.70
C ASP A 152 27.12 -24.19 -15.92
N PHE A 153 26.03 -24.14 -15.16
CA PHE A 153 25.60 -25.27 -14.35
C PHE A 153 24.08 -25.39 -14.27
N ILE A 154 23.61 -26.55 -13.85
CA ILE A 154 22.19 -26.87 -13.80
C ILE A 154 21.82 -27.22 -12.36
N LEU A 155 20.74 -26.57 -11.90
CA LEU A 155 20.04 -26.94 -10.68
C LEU A 155 18.69 -27.55 -11.03
N LYS A 156 18.29 -28.59 -10.27
CA LYS A 156 17.01 -29.25 -10.39
C LYS A 156 16.20 -29.09 -9.11
N GLY A 157 14.98 -28.64 -9.20
CA GLY A 157 14.11 -28.38 -8.04
C GLY A 157 12.73 -27.89 -8.41
N GLU A 158 11.90 -27.64 -7.37
CA GLU A 158 10.55 -27.07 -7.51
C GLU A 158 10.61 -25.56 -7.74
N PHE A 159 11.08 -25.13 -8.91
CA PHE A 159 11.28 -23.71 -9.21
C PHE A 159 10.00 -22.99 -9.62
N LYS A 160 9.89 -21.71 -9.26
CA LYS A 160 8.82 -20.80 -9.68
C LYS A 160 8.86 -20.49 -11.17
N TRP A 161 10.08 -20.44 -11.73
CA TRP A 161 10.33 -19.96 -13.10
C TRP A 161 10.57 -21.09 -14.09
N THR A 162 10.28 -20.80 -15.35
CA THR A 162 10.74 -21.61 -16.50
C THR A 162 12.12 -21.13 -16.93
N GLN A 163 12.80 -21.87 -17.81
CA GLN A 163 14.09 -21.45 -18.36
C GLN A 163 13.98 -20.13 -19.10
N ASP A 164 12.99 -19.99 -19.98
CA ASP A 164 12.77 -18.76 -20.75
C ASP A 164 12.59 -17.53 -19.85
N PHE A 165 11.83 -17.67 -18.77
CA PHE A 165 11.64 -16.59 -17.81
C PHE A 165 12.91 -16.29 -17.01
N LEU A 166 13.70 -17.31 -16.65
CA LEU A 166 15.02 -17.13 -16.02
C LEU A 166 15.95 -16.32 -16.93
N ASP A 167 16.00 -16.67 -18.22
CA ASP A 167 16.84 -16.00 -19.20
C ASP A 167 16.42 -14.55 -19.43
N GLU A 168 15.13 -14.26 -19.48
CA GLU A 168 14.61 -12.88 -19.50
C GLU A 168 15.03 -12.08 -18.25
N GLU A 169 14.91 -12.66 -17.07
CA GLU A 169 15.27 -11.99 -15.82
C GLU A 169 16.78 -11.75 -15.70
N ILE A 170 17.61 -12.69 -16.17
CA ILE A 170 19.06 -12.49 -16.25
C ILE A 170 19.41 -11.31 -17.19
N ASN A 171 18.72 -11.19 -18.32
CA ASN A 171 18.91 -10.11 -19.27
C ASN A 171 18.47 -8.74 -18.71
N LYS A 172 17.48 -8.72 -17.79
CA LYS A 172 17.04 -7.52 -17.06
C LYS A 172 17.98 -7.11 -15.92
N GLY A 173 19.01 -7.89 -15.62
CA GLY A 173 19.97 -7.60 -14.55
C GLY A 173 19.65 -8.24 -13.21
N THR A 174 18.65 -9.12 -13.12
CA THR A 174 18.38 -9.89 -11.90
C THR A 174 19.60 -10.70 -11.50
N THR A 175 20.00 -10.59 -10.24
CA THR A 175 21.11 -11.35 -9.65
C THR A 175 20.62 -12.50 -8.80
N PHE A 176 21.46 -13.52 -8.63
CA PHE A 176 21.11 -14.73 -7.88
C PHE A 176 22.12 -15.00 -6.78
N VAL A 177 21.64 -15.56 -5.67
CA VAL A 177 22.49 -15.90 -4.53
C VAL A 177 22.11 -17.24 -3.91
N ILE A 178 23.11 -18.01 -3.53
CA ILE A 178 23.01 -19.22 -2.70
C ILE A 178 23.77 -18.97 -1.40
N LYS A 179 23.03 -18.91 -0.28
CA LYS A 179 23.55 -18.51 1.03
C LYS A 179 23.83 -19.69 1.98
N SER A 180 23.39 -20.89 1.61
CA SER A 180 23.48 -22.07 2.48
C SER A 180 23.74 -23.34 1.68
N GLU A 181 24.35 -24.33 2.33
CA GLU A 181 24.72 -25.61 1.74
C GLU A 181 23.53 -26.44 1.21
N ILE A 182 22.31 -26.11 1.60
CA ILE A 182 21.08 -26.73 1.04
C ILE A 182 20.76 -26.28 -0.39
N LEU A 183 21.60 -25.44 -0.99
CA LEU A 183 21.46 -24.93 -2.35
C LEU A 183 20.16 -24.15 -2.62
N SER A 184 19.53 -23.60 -1.58
CA SER A 184 18.32 -22.79 -1.75
C SER A 184 18.64 -21.48 -2.47
N ILE A 185 18.47 -21.49 -3.80
CA ILE A 185 18.74 -20.33 -4.64
C ILE A 185 17.68 -19.25 -4.45
N ARG A 186 18.14 -18.01 -4.38
CA ARG A 186 17.33 -16.80 -4.23
C ARG A 186 17.68 -15.81 -5.33
N PHE A 187 16.78 -14.91 -5.67
CA PHE A 187 17.01 -13.86 -6.65
C PHE A 187 16.80 -12.47 -6.05
N ILE A 188 17.50 -11.48 -6.59
CA ILE A 188 17.43 -10.07 -6.25
C ILE A 188 17.16 -9.33 -7.55
N ARG A 189 16.04 -8.62 -7.62
CA ARG A 189 15.73 -7.71 -8.72
C ARG A 189 16.21 -6.32 -8.37
N ASP A 190 16.75 -5.63 -9.35
CA ASP A 190 17.18 -4.23 -9.23
C ASP A 190 15.99 -3.25 -9.34
N GLU A 191 14.82 -3.74 -9.78
CA GLU A 191 13.61 -2.95 -9.89
C GLU A 191 12.90 -2.82 -8.54
N GLU A 192 12.56 -1.59 -8.19
CA GLU A 192 11.61 -1.33 -7.12
C GLU A 192 10.24 -1.92 -7.48
N GLY A 193 9.83 -2.94 -6.79
CA GLY A 193 8.54 -3.61 -6.98
C GLY A 193 7.62 -3.37 -5.81
N PHE A 194 6.31 -3.57 -6.03
CA PHE A 194 5.31 -3.51 -4.97
C PHE A 194 4.58 -4.85 -4.86
N LYS A 195 4.34 -5.28 -3.62
CA LYS A 195 3.35 -6.32 -3.35
C LYS A 195 1.96 -5.76 -3.64
N ARG A 196 0.99 -6.63 -3.89
CA ARG A 196 -0.41 -6.19 -3.92
C ARG A 196 -0.86 -5.83 -2.50
N PRO A 197 -1.70 -4.79 -2.33
CA PRO A 197 -2.22 -4.46 -1.01
C PRO A 197 -3.04 -5.62 -0.46
N THR A 198 -2.95 -5.84 0.84
CA THR A 198 -3.82 -6.76 1.57
C THR A 198 -5.09 -6.04 2.01
N ASN A 199 -6.19 -6.75 2.17
CA ASN A 199 -7.47 -6.16 2.60
C ASN A 199 -7.54 -5.85 4.11
N PHE A 200 -6.44 -6.05 4.84
CA PHE A 200 -6.32 -5.71 6.24
C PHE A 200 -5.28 -4.63 6.45
N ILE A 201 -5.73 -3.42 6.72
CA ILE A 201 -4.89 -2.25 6.98
C ILE A 201 -4.74 -2.11 8.49
N LYS A 202 -3.63 -2.58 9.00
CA LYS A 202 -3.22 -2.42 10.39
C LYS A 202 -2.03 -1.48 10.45
N ASP A 203 -1.65 -1.14 11.67
CA ASP A 203 -0.35 -0.59 12.06
C ASP A 203 0.80 -1.54 11.64
N VAL A 204 0.89 -1.79 10.35
CA VAL A 204 1.89 -2.64 9.72
C VAL A 204 2.92 -1.72 9.08
N GLU A 205 4.19 -2.04 9.24
CA GLU A 205 5.27 -1.40 8.52
C GLU A 205 4.99 -1.44 7.01
N THR A 206 4.55 -0.33 6.44
CA THR A 206 4.48 -0.17 5.00
C THR A 206 5.73 0.56 4.53
N PRO A 207 6.48 0.01 3.57
CA PRO A 207 7.77 0.55 3.15
C PRO A 207 7.72 1.88 2.41
N LEU A 208 6.54 2.44 2.17
CA LEU A 208 6.35 3.65 1.35
C LEU A 208 6.60 4.96 2.08
N ILE A 209 6.83 4.91 3.36
CA ILE A 209 7.10 6.06 4.21
C ILE A 209 8.28 5.64 5.11
N ASN A 210 9.27 6.50 5.30
CA ASN A 210 10.47 6.30 6.09
C ASN A 210 10.27 5.36 7.32
N LYS A 211 11.12 4.35 7.54
CA LYS A 211 10.99 3.23 8.51
C LYS A 211 10.54 3.55 9.95
N LYS A 212 10.51 4.82 10.35
CA LYS A 212 10.00 5.28 11.65
C LYS A 212 8.58 5.85 11.60
N GLU A 213 8.04 6.14 10.41
CA GLU A 213 6.74 6.80 10.21
C GLU A 213 5.76 5.95 9.40
N ASN A 214 6.11 4.69 9.14
CA ASN A 214 5.53 3.85 8.08
C ASN A 214 4.26 3.10 8.47
N ASN A 215 3.68 3.42 9.58
CA ASN A 215 2.46 2.79 10.01
C ASN A 215 1.26 3.61 9.59
N VAL A 216 0.28 2.95 8.95
CA VAL A 216 -1.03 3.58 8.79
C VAL A 216 -1.61 3.85 10.16
N GLY A 217 -1.66 5.12 10.54
CA GLY A 217 -2.05 5.56 11.87
C GLY A 217 -3.50 5.27 12.21
N THR A 218 -3.82 5.46 13.48
CA THR A 218 -5.16 5.38 14.05
C THR A 218 -5.81 6.77 14.17
N ASN A 219 -7.08 6.81 14.62
CA ASN A 219 -7.76 8.07 14.92
C ASN A 219 -7.04 8.87 16.01
N GLU A 220 -6.44 8.19 17.00
CA GLU A 220 -5.68 8.83 18.06
C GLU A 220 -4.44 9.55 17.50
N ASN A 221 -3.71 8.91 16.61
CA ASN A 221 -2.57 9.52 15.92
C ASN A 221 -3.02 10.72 15.08
N ALA A 222 -4.14 10.59 14.37
CA ALA A 222 -4.67 11.66 13.54
C ALA A 222 -5.11 12.86 14.37
N SER A 223 -5.77 12.63 15.51
CA SER A 223 -6.19 13.69 16.45
C SER A 223 -4.97 14.39 17.04
N SER A 224 -3.95 13.65 17.46
CA SER A 224 -2.71 14.24 17.99
C SER A 224 -2.02 15.13 16.95
N SER A 225 -1.85 14.62 15.71
CA SER A 225 -1.23 15.39 14.62
C SER A 225 -2.05 16.61 14.22
N MET A 226 -3.39 16.50 14.24
CA MET A 226 -4.29 17.63 13.96
C MET A 226 -4.19 18.70 15.04
N ASN A 227 -4.20 18.30 16.33
CA ASN A 227 -4.08 19.20 17.46
C ASN A 227 -2.74 19.94 17.48
N GLU A 228 -1.65 19.25 17.15
CA GLU A 228 -0.33 19.88 16.98
C GLU A 228 -0.35 20.92 15.86
N LEU A 229 -0.89 20.56 14.68
CA LEU A 229 -0.95 21.47 13.55
C LEU A 229 -1.81 22.70 13.82
N MET A 230 -2.96 22.51 14.49
CA MET A 230 -3.93 23.58 14.73
C MET A 230 -3.72 24.32 16.06
N ASN A 231 -2.84 23.81 16.93
CA ASN A 231 -2.61 24.27 18.31
C ASN A 231 -3.89 24.23 19.18
N ALA A 232 -4.86 23.40 18.84
CA ALA A 232 -6.11 23.23 19.59
C ALA A 232 -6.84 21.95 19.14
N ASN A 233 -7.67 21.40 20.03
CA ASN A 233 -8.55 20.28 19.70
C ASN A 233 -9.86 20.80 19.05
N ILE A 234 -9.84 21.00 17.74
CA ILE A 234 -10.93 21.68 16.99
C ILE A 234 -11.72 20.78 16.05
N PHE A 235 -11.34 19.51 15.94
CA PHE A 235 -12.04 18.57 15.03
C PHE A 235 -12.01 17.15 15.58
N ASP A 236 -13.20 16.56 15.70
CA ASP A 236 -13.36 15.20 16.20
C ASP A 236 -13.06 14.15 15.13
N ASN A 237 -12.28 13.13 15.49
CA ASN A 237 -12.02 11.95 14.68
C ASN A 237 -11.51 12.23 13.24
N PRO A 238 -10.49 13.07 13.03
CA PRO A 238 -9.89 13.22 11.70
C PRO A 238 -9.32 11.88 11.23
N LYS A 239 -9.33 11.64 9.91
CA LYS A 239 -8.62 10.49 9.36
C LYS A 239 -7.10 10.74 9.39
N PRO A 240 -6.27 9.72 9.60
CA PRO A 240 -4.82 9.89 9.54
C PRO A 240 -4.34 10.16 8.11
N ILE A 241 -3.37 11.06 7.99
CA ILE A 241 -2.74 11.41 6.72
C ILE A 241 -2.14 10.15 6.06
N SER A 242 -1.50 9.31 6.86
CA SER A 242 -0.88 8.05 6.42
C SER A 242 -1.86 7.07 5.79
N LEU A 243 -3.13 7.03 6.23
CA LEU A 243 -4.16 6.23 5.57
C LEU A 243 -4.44 6.73 4.16
N ILE A 244 -4.60 8.04 4.01
CA ILE A 244 -4.86 8.65 2.70
C ILE A 244 -3.66 8.48 1.77
N GLN A 245 -2.44 8.68 2.27
CA GLN A 245 -1.21 8.44 1.50
C GLN A 245 -1.12 6.96 1.06
N TYR A 246 -1.42 6.02 1.96
CA TYR A 246 -1.41 4.58 1.65
C TYR A 246 -2.39 4.22 0.53
N LEU A 247 -3.64 4.71 0.60
CA LEU A 247 -4.64 4.47 -0.43
C LEU A 247 -4.29 5.15 -1.76
N ALA A 248 -3.76 6.37 -1.72
CA ALA A 248 -3.31 7.08 -2.92
C ALA A 248 -2.18 6.32 -3.63
N ASN A 249 -1.24 5.76 -2.88
CA ASN A 249 -0.13 5.00 -3.45
C ASN A 249 -0.55 3.72 -4.21
N PHE A 250 -1.80 3.27 -4.07
CA PHE A 250 -2.26 2.10 -4.83
C PHE A 250 -2.24 2.35 -6.33
N ILE A 251 -2.60 3.55 -6.76
CA ILE A 251 -2.84 3.83 -8.19
C ILE A 251 -2.58 5.29 -8.60
N VAL A 252 -2.51 6.23 -7.65
CA VAL A 252 -2.43 7.66 -7.99
C VAL A 252 -1.05 8.02 -8.54
N GLU A 253 -1.02 8.55 -9.77
CA GLU A 253 0.19 9.02 -10.41
C GLU A 253 0.56 10.46 -9.98
N ILE A 254 1.79 10.87 -10.31
CA ILE A 254 2.38 12.16 -9.87
C ILE A 254 1.66 13.42 -10.36
N ASN A 255 0.78 13.32 -11.37
CA ASN A 255 0.04 14.44 -11.95
C ASN A 255 -1.48 14.32 -11.78
N ASP A 256 -1.97 13.34 -11.04
CA ASP A 256 -3.39 13.07 -10.90
C ASP A 256 -4.13 14.13 -10.07
N VAL A 257 -5.45 14.16 -10.25
CA VAL A 257 -6.37 14.98 -9.46
C VAL A 257 -7.15 14.09 -8.49
N ILE A 258 -7.10 14.41 -7.22
CA ILE A 258 -7.78 13.67 -6.15
C ILE A 258 -8.95 14.52 -5.64
N LEU A 259 -10.15 13.99 -5.73
CA LEU A 259 -11.38 14.66 -5.29
C LEU A 259 -11.88 14.02 -3.98
N ASP A 260 -12.09 14.84 -2.96
CA ASP A 260 -12.80 14.47 -1.73
C ASP A 260 -14.06 15.34 -1.57
N PHE A 261 -15.21 14.72 -1.76
CA PHE A 261 -16.50 15.42 -1.70
C PHE A 261 -17.23 15.29 -0.36
N PHE A 262 -16.53 14.77 0.67
CA PHE A 262 -16.87 14.80 2.09
C PHE A 262 -15.65 15.17 2.92
N SER A 263 -14.96 16.24 2.52
CA SER A 263 -13.57 16.49 2.94
C SER A 263 -13.37 16.80 4.44
N GLY A 264 -14.44 17.07 5.19
CA GLY A 264 -14.36 17.30 6.62
C GLY A 264 -13.29 18.32 6.99
N SER A 265 -12.27 17.88 7.70
CA SER A 265 -11.10 18.70 8.05
C SER A 265 -10.04 18.81 6.95
N ALA A 266 -10.34 18.40 5.71
CA ALA A 266 -9.42 18.44 4.56
C ALA A 266 -8.13 17.61 4.74
N THR A 267 -8.24 16.41 5.30
CA THR A 267 -7.09 15.50 5.46
C THR A 267 -6.44 15.17 4.12
N ILE A 268 -7.26 15.03 3.05
CA ILE A 268 -6.79 14.73 1.71
C ILE A 268 -5.82 15.79 1.17
N ALA A 269 -6.12 17.06 1.40
CA ALA A 269 -5.26 18.16 0.96
C ALA A 269 -3.87 18.08 1.62
N HIS A 270 -3.82 17.83 2.92
CA HIS A 270 -2.57 17.67 3.66
C HIS A 270 -1.78 16.44 3.15
N ALA A 271 -2.47 15.31 2.92
CA ALA A 271 -1.85 14.10 2.40
C ALA A 271 -1.24 14.30 1.01
N VAL A 272 -1.97 14.98 0.10
CA VAL A 272 -1.48 15.26 -1.26
C VAL A 272 -0.29 16.21 -1.26
N MET A 273 -0.31 17.28 -0.45
CA MET A 273 0.83 18.18 -0.32
C MET A 273 2.07 17.45 0.21
N LYS A 274 1.88 16.56 1.20
CA LYS A 274 2.98 15.75 1.74
C LYS A 274 3.52 14.78 0.69
N LEU A 275 2.68 14.05 -0.06
CA LEU A 275 3.12 13.18 -1.15
C LEU A 275 3.93 13.93 -2.19
N ASN A 276 3.46 15.10 -2.63
CA ASN A 276 4.17 15.92 -3.60
C ASN A 276 5.56 16.38 -3.11
N SER A 277 5.72 16.61 -1.81
CA SER A 277 7.02 16.98 -1.24
C SER A 277 7.98 15.80 -1.08
N GLU A 278 7.45 14.56 -1.05
CA GLU A 278 8.24 13.35 -0.88
C GLU A 278 8.79 12.81 -2.22
N ASP A 279 8.06 13.06 -3.33
CA ASP A 279 8.40 12.51 -4.65
C ASP A 279 8.43 13.55 -5.78
N ASP A 280 8.52 14.84 -5.45
CA ASP A 280 8.49 15.97 -6.41
C ASP A 280 7.27 15.94 -7.35
N GLY A 281 6.17 15.34 -6.90
CA GLY A 281 4.92 15.21 -7.65
C GLY A 281 4.16 16.53 -7.79
N ASN A 282 3.22 16.56 -8.73
CA ASN A 282 2.34 17.70 -9.00
C ASN A 282 0.86 17.32 -8.94
N ARG A 283 0.52 16.41 -8.01
CA ARG A 283 -0.86 15.99 -7.77
C ARG A 283 -1.68 17.19 -7.32
N LYS A 284 -2.92 17.23 -7.77
CA LYS A 284 -3.88 18.26 -7.36
C LYS A 284 -4.94 17.65 -6.45
N PHE A 285 -5.50 18.46 -5.58
CA PHE A 285 -6.64 18.05 -4.76
C PHE A 285 -7.81 19.01 -4.96
N ILE A 286 -9.03 18.47 -4.82
CA ILE A 286 -10.28 19.22 -4.78
C ILE A 286 -11.03 18.76 -3.54
N CYS A 287 -11.34 19.69 -2.64
CA CYS A 287 -12.11 19.42 -1.42
C CYS A 287 -13.48 20.08 -1.53
N VAL A 288 -14.54 19.29 -1.33
CA VAL A 288 -15.93 19.78 -1.27
C VAL A 288 -16.49 19.43 0.11
N GLN A 289 -17.01 20.43 0.81
CA GLN A 289 -17.61 20.29 2.15
C GLN A 289 -18.79 21.25 2.29
N LEU A 290 -19.89 20.76 2.85
CA LEU A 290 -20.99 21.64 3.29
C LEU A 290 -20.53 22.45 4.50
N PRO A 291 -20.91 23.76 4.59
CA PRO A 291 -20.49 24.63 5.68
C PRO A 291 -21.33 24.37 6.96
N GLU A 292 -21.29 23.16 7.47
CA GLU A 292 -21.94 22.79 8.74
C GLU A 292 -21.40 23.64 9.88
N LEU A 293 -22.31 24.23 10.66
CA LEU A 293 -21.95 25.12 11.76
C LEU A 293 -21.29 24.34 12.90
N THR A 294 -20.26 24.93 13.47
CA THR A 294 -19.66 24.44 14.71
C THR A 294 -20.53 24.82 15.90
N SER A 295 -20.63 23.94 16.91
CA SER A 295 -21.36 24.25 18.12
C SER A 295 -20.72 25.43 18.86
N GLU A 296 -21.51 26.38 19.34
CA GLU A 296 -21.05 27.58 20.08
C GLU A 296 -20.21 27.22 21.31
N ASN A 297 -20.45 26.05 21.90
CA ASN A 297 -19.71 25.55 23.06
C ASN A 297 -18.42 24.80 22.68
N SER A 298 -18.19 24.51 21.38
CA SER A 298 -17.02 23.77 20.92
C SER A 298 -15.73 24.60 20.99
N GLU A 299 -14.60 23.91 21.14
CA GLU A 299 -13.28 24.54 21.04
C GLU A 299 -13.03 25.15 19.67
N ALA A 300 -13.60 24.55 18.60
CA ALA A 300 -13.54 25.11 17.26
C ALA A 300 -14.20 26.49 17.18
N TYR A 301 -15.40 26.65 17.74
CA TYR A 301 -16.10 27.92 17.75
C TYR A 301 -15.36 28.98 18.57
N LYS A 302 -14.85 28.60 19.75
CA LYS A 302 -14.06 29.49 20.62
C LYS A 302 -12.74 29.93 19.95
N ALA A 303 -12.15 29.07 19.11
CA ALA A 303 -10.97 29.38 18.30
C ALA A 303 -11.28 30.24 17.07
N GLY A 304 -12.56 30.60 16.83
CA GLY A 304 -12.99 31.49 15.76
C GLY A 304 -13.53 30.79 14.51
N TYR A 305 -13.55 29.46 14.45
CA TYR A 305 -14.07 28.71 13.30
C TYR A 305 -15.58 28.52 13.43
N LYS A 306 -16.35 29.18 12.59
CA LYS A 306 -17.82 29.16 12.62
C LYS A 306 -18.45 27.96 11.91
N ASN A 307 -17.72 27.30 11.04
CA ASN A 307 -18.14 26.10 10.32
C ASN A 307 -16.95 25.20 9.96
N ILE A 308 -17.25 23.98 9.55
CA ILE A 308 -16.25 22.96 9.21
C ILE A 308 -15.32 23.41 8.07
N CYS A 309 -15.84 24.14 7.08
CA CYS A 309 -15.04 24.60 5.94
C CYS A 309 -13.91 25.55 6.36
N GLU A 310 -14.12 26.37 7.40
CA GLU A 310 -13.07 27.26 7.93
C GLU A 310 -11.94 26.46 8.57
N ILE A 311 -12.27 25.38 9.28
CA ILE A 311 -11.28 24.46 9.85
C ILE A 311 -10.46 23.81 8.71
N GLY A 312 -11.12 23.31 7.67
CA GLY A 312 -10.46 22.69 6.53
C GLY A 312 -9.51 23.63 5.79
N LYS A 313 -9.94 24.88 5.55
CA LYS A 313 -9.12 25.92 4.90
C LYS A 313 -7.89 26.25 5.73
N GLU A 314 -8.04 26.42 7.04
CA GLU A 314 -6.91 26.71 7.94
C GLU A 314 -5.94 25.54 8.03
N ARG A 315 -6.45 24.30 8.06
CA ARG A 315 -5.59 23.11 7.97
C ARG A 315 -4.77 23.09 6.68
N ILE A 316 -5.38 23.38 5.54
CA ILE A 316 -4.69 23.45 4.24
C ILE A 316 -3.55 24.48 4.30
N ARG A 317 -3.84 25.68 4.82
CA ARG A 317 -2.84 26.76 4.94
C ARG A 317 -1.66 26.35 5.80
N ARG A 318 -1.91 25.84 7.01
CA ARG A 318 -0.85 25.42 7.95
C ARG A 318 -0.06 24.23 7.45
N ALA A 319 -0.74 23.25 6.85
CA ALA A 319 -0.07 22.10 6.24
C ALA A 319 0.85 22.53 5.09
N GLY A 320 0.41 23.47 4.24
CA GLY A 320 1.24 24.01 3.17
C GLY A 320 2.47 24.78 3.67
N GLU A 321 2.38 25.48 4.81
CA GLU A 321 3.53 26.10 5.44
C GLU A 321 4.50 25.07 6.03
N LYS A 322 3.96 24.04 6.73
CA LYS A 322 4.78 22.97 7.34
C LYS A 322 5.51 22.10 6.29
N VAL A 323 4.93 21.91 5.12
CA VAL A 323 5.55 21.12 4.03
C VAL A 323 6.64 21.88 3.30
N LYS A 324 6.62 23.24 3.34
CA LYS A 324 7.66 24.09 2.71
C LYS A 324 8.88 24.31 3.60
N SER A 325 8.74 24.12 4.92
CA SER A 325 9.82 24.27 5.91
C SER A 325 10.66 23.01 6.03
#